data_ac921f040abf0ae71c343e0a7970661b
#
_entry.id   ac921f040abf0ae71c343e0a7970661b
#
_cell.length_a   1.000
_cell.length_b   1.000
_cell.length_c   1.000
_cell.angle_alpha   90.00
_cell.angle_beta   90.00
_cell.angle_gamma   90.00
#
_symmetry.space_group_name_H-M   'P 1'
#
loop_
_entity.id
_entity.type
_entity.pdbx_description
1 polymer ?
#
loop_
_entity_poly.entity_id
_entity_poly.type
_entity_poly.pdbx_seq_one_letter_code
_entity_poly.pdbx_strand_id
1 'polypeptide(L)'
;MNFTRRSLLQAAGSTALLGATGATLAQSGGLKISHQFPGGSLTEGDFRDRLCRKFAAELEKRTQGALKASVYPGSSLMKTNAQFSALRKGALDMSLVPLSYAGGEVPETNIGLMPALVPSYEQGAAWKTAEVGKRLAKVLDDKGVIIVSWIWQAGGVACRTRPLVTPEDAKGLKVRGGSREMDMMLKQAGASVISLPSNEIYAAMQTGAMEAAMTSSTSFLSFKLEEIAKFLTTGRNKAYWFMLEPLMISKEVFGRLTKPQQDALMALGAEMETFARQEAQADDRRAADVYAKAGAKVFDLDGPTVAKWQAIARDTAWKDFGERNESCAGLLAAAQKLL
;
A
#
# COMPACT_ATOMS: atom_id res chain seq x y z
N MET A 1 78.54 15.08 26.11
CA MET A 1 79.18 13.77 26.07
C MET A 1 78.35 12.82 25.27
N ASN A 2 78.90 12.37 24.18
CA ASN A 2 78.43 11.36 23.22
C ASN A 2 78.12 10.02 23.89
N PHE A 3 77.20 9.24 23.27
CA PHE A 3 77.38 7.86 22.77
C PHE A 3 76.02 7.34 22.39
N THR A 4 75.72 7.19 21.16
CA THR A 4 75.93 6.18 20.11
C THR A 4 75.15 4.91 20.26
N ARG A 5 74.26 4.77 19.29
CA ARG A 5 73.82 3.62 18.45
C ARG A 5 74.32 2.22 18.74
N ARG A 6 73.40 1.28 18.48
CA ARG A 6 73.58 -0.13 17.99
C ARG A 6 73.53 -1.23 19.03
N SER A 7 72.57 -2.04 18.87
CA SER A 7 72.55 -3.44 18.31
C SER A 7 71.34 -4.20 18.84
N LEU A 8 70.67 -4.81 18.10
CA LEU A 8 70.59 -6.00 17.22
C LEU A 8 69.41 -6.87 17.63
N LEU A 9 68.49 -7.01 16.72
CA LEU A 9 67.94 -8.23 16.07
C LEU A 9 67.97 -9.53 16.87
N GLN A 10 66.76 -10.10 17.00
CA GLN A 10 66.32 -11.46 16.63
C GLN A 10 64.90 -11.65 17.10
N ALA A 11 63.88 -11.66 16.26
CA ALA A 11 63.40 -12.77 15.43
C ALA A 11 62.68 -13.85 16.25
N ALA A 12 61.38 -13.80 16.25
CA ALA A 12 60.51 -15.00 16.25
C ALA A 12 59.19 -14.64 15.58
N GLY A 13 58.99 -15.17 14.41
CA GLY A 13 57.75 -15.03 13.65
C GLY A 13 56.60 -15.79 14.34
N SER A 14 55.47 -15.12 14.49
CA SER A 14 54.19 -15.78 14.72
C SER A 14 53.25 -15.21 13.66
N THR A 15 53.06 -16.01 12.62
CA THR A 15 52.03 -15.82 11.60
C THR A 15 50.68 -15.94 12.26
N ALA A 16 50.10 -14.82 12.68
CA ALA A 16 48.68 -14.75 13.02
C ALA A 16 47.90 -14.64 11.71
N LEU A 17 47.27 -15.74 11.29
CA LEU A 17 46.21 -15.70 10.33
C LEU A 17 45.08 -14.83 10.93
N LEU A 18 45.06 -13.58 10.55
CA LEU A 18 43.88 -12.73 10.68
C LEU A 18 42.85 -13.24 9.67
N GLY A 19 41.98 -14.14 10.16
CA GLY A 19 40.74 -14.44 9.51
C GLY A 19 39.97 -13.12 9.36
N ALA A 20 39.86 -12.63 8.14
CA ALA A 20 38.94 -11.55 7.78
C ALA A 20 37.54 -12.06 8.00
N THR A 21 37.04 -11.99 9.25
CA THR A 21 35.62 -11.97 9.52
C THR A 21 35.11 -10.68 8.89
N GLY A 22 34.49 -10.81 7.73
CA GLY A 22 33.72 -9.74 7.13
C GLY A 22 32.67 -9.27 8.15
N ALA A 23 33.03 -8.27 8.95
CA ALA A 23 32.08 -7.51 9.73
C ALA A 23 31.22 -6.79 8.69
N THR A 24 30.12 -7.41 8.28
CA THR A 24 28.98 -6.70 7.72
C THR A 24 28.66 -5.60 8.71
N LEU A 25 28.87 -4.35 8.31
CA LEU A 25 28.46 -3.18 9.06
C LEU A 25 26.96 -3.35 9.34
N ALA A 26 26.63 -3.84 10.53
CA ALA A 26 25.28 -3.78 11.03
C ALA A 26 24.89 -2.30 10.98
N GLN A 27 23.92 -1.98 10.13
CA GLN A 27 23.37 -0.64 10.01
C GLN A 27 22.91 -0.24 11.42
N SER A 28 23.59 0.70 12.06
CA SER A 28 23.36 1.11 13.47
C SER A 28 22.02 1.82 13.71
N GLY A 29 21.14 1.87 12.71
CA GLY A 29 19.75 2.27 12.78
C GLY A 29 18.89 1.22 12.10
N GLY A 30 17.95 0.60 12.82
CA GLY A 30 17.05 -0.40 12.27
C GLY A 30 16.26 0.08 11.04
N LEU A 31 15.48 -0.81 10.41
CA LEU A 31 14.62 -0.49 9.28
C LEU A 31 13.59 0.60 9.65
N LYS A 32 13.34 1.50 8.73
CA LYS A 32 12.31 2.55 8.87
C LYS A 32 11.11 2.19 8.02
N ILE A 33 9.94 2.05 8.64
CA ILE A 33 8.66 1.80 7.95
C ILE A 33 7.85 3.08 7.95
N SER A 34 7.62 3.69 6.80
CA SER A 34 6.82 4.90 6.64
C SER A 34 5.44 4.58 6.08
N HIS A 35 4.40 5.26 6.58
CA HIS A 35 3.06 5.22 6.01
C HIS A 35 2.25 6.49 6.30
N GLN A 36 1.13 6.67 5.61
CA GLN A 36 0.30 7.89 5.67
C GLN A 36 -0.82 7.85 6.74
N PHE A 37 -1.06 6.71 7.37
CA PHE A 37 -2.20 6.51 8.25
C PHE A 37 -1.95 7.06 9.65
N PRO A 38 -3.02 7.40 10.42
CA PRO A 38 -2.87 7.80 11.81
C PRO A 38 -2.15 6.74 12.62
N GLY A 39 -1.26 7.18 13.51
CA GLY A 39 -0.57 6.29 14.45
C GLY A 39 -1.47 5.83 15.58
N GLY A 40 -1.20 4.63 16.06
CA GLY A 40 -1.89 4.00 17.18
C GLY A 40 -0.95 3.16 18.04
N SER A 41 -1.45 2.03 18.52
CA SER A 41 -0.69 1.04 19.30
C SER A 41 -0.64 -0.31 18.59
N LEU A 42 -0.19 -1.37 19.28
CA LEU A 42 -0.27 -2.76 18.75
C LEU A 42 -1.70 -3.28 18.63
N THR A 43 -2.64 -2.71 19.38
CA THR A 43 -4.02 -3.19 19.52
C THR A 43 -5.08 -2.18 19.10
N GLU A 44 -4.76 -0.90 19.04
CA GLU A 44 -5.72 0.17 18.77
C GLU A 44 -5.29 1.06 17.60
N GLY A 45 -6.26 1.64 16.92
CA GLY A 45 -6.07 2.53 15.76
C GLY A 45 -6.20 1.83 14.42
N ASP A 46 -5.70 2.45 13.40
CA ASP A 46 -5.72 1.96 12.01
C ASP A 46 -5.00 0.62 11.90
N PHE A 47 -5.64 -0.39 11.30
CA PHE A 47 -5.04 -1.72 11.22
C PHE A 47 -3.72 -1.75 10.45
N ARG A 48 -3.50 -0.82 9.52
CA ARG A 48 -2.27 -0.71 8.72
C ARG A 48 -1.10 -0.24 9.58
N ASP A 49 -1.34 0.71 10.50
CA ASP A 49 -0.34 1.09 11.52
C ASP A 49 -0.10 -0.05 12.50
N ARG A 50 -1.16 -0.72 12.98
CA ARG A 50 -1.05 -1.91 13.85
C ARG A 50 -0.26 -3.03 13.18
N LEU A 51 -0.50 -3.27 11.89
CA LEU A 51 0.24 -4.25 11.09
C LEU A 51 1.73 -3.92 11.06
N CYS A 52 2.09 -2.68 10.75
CA CYS A 52 3.49 -2.25 10.74
C CYS A 52 4.15 -2.39 12.11
N ARG A 53 3.44 -2.07 13.21
CA ARG A 53 3.95 -2.23 14.58
C ARG A 53 4.09 -3.69 14.97
N LYS A 54 3.11 -4.55 14.64
CA LYS A 54 3.20 -6.00 14.87
C LYS A 54 4.34 -6.61 14.07
N PHE A 55 4.47 -6.23 12.81
CA PHE A 55 5.58 -6.66 11.95
C PHE A 55 6.93 -6.26 12.56
N ALA A 56 7.09 -5.02 13.01
CA ALA A 56 8.33 -4.55 13.63
C ALA A 56 8.68 -5.34 14.90
N ALA A 57 7.72 -5.54 15.80
CA ALA A 57 7.92 -6.26 17.05
C ALA A 57 8.26 -7.75 16.82
N GLU A 58 7.53 -8.43 15.94
CA GLU A 58 7.78 -9.83 15.63
C GLU A 58 9.08 -10.04 14.83
N LEU A 59 9.47 -9.09 13.99
CA LEU A 59 10.74 -9.14 13.26
C LEU A 59 11.93 -9.09 14.23
N GLU A 60 11.91 -8.16 15.19
CA GLU A 60 12.93 -8.07 16.24
C GLU A 60 13.02 -9.36 17.05
N LYS A 61 11.87 -9.91 17.46
CA LYS A 61 11.80 -11.15 18.23
C LYS A 61 12.37 -12.35 17.45
N ARG A 62 11.95 -12.55 16.18
CA ARG A 62 12.41 -13.68 15.34
C ARG A 62 13.88 -13.62 15.00
N THR A 63 14.42 -12.42 14.89
CA THR A 63 15.83 -12.20 14.63
C THR A 63 16.67 -12.03 15.89
N GLN A 64 16.09 -12.29 17.08
CA GLN A 64 16.77 -12.18 18.38
C GLN A 64 17.42 -10.79 18.58
N GLY A 65 16.75 -9.73 18.10
CA GLY A 65 17.23 -8.35 18.17
C GLY A 65 18.23 -7.94 17.07
N ALA A 66 18.61 -8.88 16.18
CA ALA A 66 19.57 -8.59 15.11
C ALA A 66 18.99 -7.68 14.01
N LEU A 67 17.66 -7.62 13.85
CA LEU A 67 16.99 -6.73 12.91
C LEU A 67 15.81 -6.05 13.59
N LYS A 68 15.91 -4.74 13.75
CA LYS A 68 14.88 -3.89 14.34
C LYS A 68 14.17 -3.08 13.27
N ALA A 69 12.92 -2.70 13.51
CA ALA A 69 12.20 -1.77 12.65
C ALA A 69 11.49 -0.71 13.50
N SER A 70 11.43 0.53 13.00
CA SER A 70 10.73 1.65 13.61
C SER A 70 9.63 2.14 12.66
N VAL A 71 8.43 2.40 13.20
CA VAL A 71 7.26 2.83 12.43
C VAL A 71 7.08 4.34 12.51
N TYR A 72 6.90 4.97 11.36
CA TYR A 72 6.71 6.41 11.18
C TYR A 72 5.33 6.67 10.54
N PRO A 73 4.27 6.84 11.37
CA PRO A 73 2.91 7.07 10.89
C PRO A 73 2.68 8.50 10.41
N GLY A 74 1.52 8.73 9.76
CA GLY A 74 1.04 10.05 9.39
C GLY A 74 1.95 10.81 8.43
N SER A 75 2.73 10.10 7.60
CA SER A 75 3.73 10.71 6.71
C SER A 75 4.81 11.53 7.45
N SER A 76 5.07 11.21 8.72
CA SER A 76 6.01 11.96 9.58
C SER A 76 7.46 11.87 9.13
N LEU A 77 7.85 10.79 8.46
CA LEU A 77 9.20 10.63 7.90
C LEU A 77 9.30 11.18 6.49
N MET A 78 8.26 10.96 5.67
CA MET A 78 8.26 11.33 4.26
C MET A 78 6.84 11.55 3.74
N LYS A 79 6.64 12.54 2.87
CA LYS A 79 5.36 12.80 2.21
C LYS A 79 4.88 11.56 1.44
N THR A 80 3.59 11.29 1.48
CA THR A 80 2.96 10.08 0.91
C THR A 80 3.42 9.80 -0.53
N ASN A 81 3.29 10.78 -1.41
CA ASN A 81 3.60 10.62 -2.83
C ASN A 81 5.11 10.49 -3.14
N ALA A 82 6.00 10.72 -2.17
CA ALA A 82 7.45 10.56 -2.35
C ALA A 82 7.95 9.17 -1.90
N GLN A 83 7.14 8.40 -1.15
CA GLN A 83 7.59 7.18 -0.50
C GLN A 83 8.01 6.10 -1.49
N PHE A 84 7.25 5.89 -2.57
CA PHE A 84 7.60 4.89 -3.59
C PHE A 84 8.90 5.22 -4.31
N SER A 85 9.09 6.47 -4.74
CA SER A 85 10.34 6.93 -5.36
C SER A 85 11.54 6.77 -4.41
N ALA A 86 11.32 7.01 -3.11
CA ALA A 86 12.37 6.84 -2.10
C ALA A 86 12.74 5.37 -1.87
N LEU A 87 11.77 4.43 -1.87
CA LEU A 87 12.05 2.99 -1.84
C LEU A 87 12.93 2.57 -3.01
N ARG A 88 12.57 2.98 -4.22
CA ARG A 88 13.32 2.66 -5.44
C ARG A 88 14.79 3.10 -5.40
N LYS A 89 15.07 4.19 -4.69
CA LYS A 89 16.40 4.82 -4.57
C LYS A 89 17.13 4.42 -3.29
N GLY A 90 16.60 3.51 -2.48
CA GLY A 90 17.16 3.14 -1.19
C GLY A 90 17.18 4.25 -0.14
N ALA A 91 16.47 5.36 -0.37
CA ALA A 91 16.38 6.48 0.58
C ALA A 91 15.32 6.25 1.67
N LEU A 92 14.44 5.28 1.48
CA LEU A 92 13.48 4.76 2.44
C LEU A 92 13.60 3.24 2.47
N ASP A 93 13.61 2.65 3.68
CA ASP A 93 13.79 1.22 3.81
C ASP A 93 12.51 0.46 3.45
N MET A 94 11.39 0.81 4.10
CA MET A 94 10.09 0.16 3.92
C MET A 94 8.94 1.18 3.89
N SER A 95 7.88 0.83 3.19
CA SER A 95 6.66 1.65 3.14
C SER A 95 5.41 0.80 2.98
N LEU A 96 4.30 1.26 3.58
CA LEU A 96 2.96 0.77 3.35
C LEU A 96 2.12 1.91 2.76
N VAL A 97 1.92 1.88 1.45
CA VAL A 97 1.16 2.90 0.69
C VAL A 97 0.41 2.24 -0.47
N PRO A 98 -0.71 2.84 -0.94
CA PRO A 98 -1.39 2.39 -2.13
C PRO A 98 -0.45 2.26 -3.32
N LEU A 99 -0.45 1.09 -3.95
CA LEU A 99 0.45 0.86 -5.09
C LEU A 99 0.14 1.79 -6.26
N SER A 100 -1.13 2.19 -6.43
CA SER A 100 -1.57 3.13 -7.45
C SER A 100 -0.94 4.53 -7.36
N TYR A 101 -0.39 4.92 -6.21
CA TYR A 101 0.31 6.21 -6.07
C TYR A 101 1.65 6.24 -6.84
N ALA A 102 2.17 5.08 -7.20
CA ALA A 102 3.36 4.94 -8.02
C ALA A 102 3.08 5.02 -9.54
N GLY A 103 1.82 5.08 -9.94
CA GLY A 103 1.40 4.99 -11.35
C GLY A 103 1.94 6.05 -12.29
N GLY A 104 2.35 7.21 -11.76
CA GLY A 104 3.04 8.23 -12.54
C GLY A 104 4.49 7.89 -12.90
N GLU A 105 5.15 7.04 -12.08
CA GLU A 105 6.51 6.58 -12.30
C GLU A 105 6.57 5.18 -12.95
N VAL A 106 5.63 4.30 -12.56
CA VAL A 106 5.54 2.91 -13.00
C VAL A 106 4.07 2.63 -13.34
N PRO A 107 3.64 2.83 -14.60
CA PRO A 107 2.23 2.70 -15.00
C PRO A 107 1.59 1.38 -14.63
N GLU A 108 2.35 0.29 -14.61
CA GLU A 108 1.92 -1.06 -14.26
C GLU A 108 1.31 -1.14 -12.84
N THR A 109 1.76 -0.28 -11.94
CA THR A 109 1.28 -0.26 -10.54
C THR A 109 -0.19 0.14 -10.41
N ASN A 110 -0.73 0.82 -11.42
CA ASN A 110 -2.14 1.21 -11.45
C ASN A 110 -3.09 0.00 -11.51
N ILE A 111 -2.61 -1.18 -11.94
CA ILE A 111 -3.39 -2.42 -11.90
C ILE A 111 -3.89 -2.73 -10.47
N GLY A 112 -3.16 -2.27 -9.44
CA GLY A 112 -3.49 -2.46 -8.03
C GLY A 112 -4.74 -1.71 -7.55
N LEU A 113 -5.26 -0.78 -8.35
CA LEU A 113 -6.57 -0.12 -8.12
C LEU A 113 -7.27 0.10 -9.46
N MET A 114 -7.39 -0.97 -10.24
CA MET A 114 -8.19 -0.97 -11.47
C MET A 114 -9.67 -1.13 -11.13
N PRO A 115 -10.56 -0.21 -11.57
CA PRO A 115 -11.98 -0.27 -11.20
C PRO A 115 -12.62 -1.59 -11.64
N ALA A 116 -13.35 -2.22 -10.72
CA ALA A 116 -14.13 -3.44 -10.90
C ALA A 116 -13.34 -4.65 -11.47
N LEU A 117 -12.01 -4.66 -11.33
CA LEU A 117 -11.16 -5.77 -11.78
C LEU A 117 -10.99 -6.84 -10.69
N VAL A 118 -10.93 -6.46 -9.42
CA VAL A 118 -10.84 -7.39 -8.28
C VAL A 118 -12.15 -7.29 -7.50
N PRO A 119 -12.99 -8.35 -7.52
CA PRO A 119 -14.32 -8.29 -6.92
C PRO A 119 -14.38 -8.79 -5.46
N SER A 120 -13.33 -9.44 -4.97
CA SER A 120 -13.33 -10.02 -3.62
C SER A 120 -11.92 -10.15 -3.02
N TYR A 121 -11.87 -10.35 -1.69
CA TYR A 121 -10.62 -10.64 -0.97
C TYR A 121 -9.97 -11.95 -1.41
N GLU A 122 -10.77 -12.96 -1.75
CA GLU A 122 -10.30 -14.27 -2.21
C GLU A 122 -9.58 -14.12 -3.55
N GLN A 123 -10.17 -13.39 -4.48
CA GLN A 123 -9.51 -13.10 -5.77
C GLN A 123 -8.28 -12.22 -5.61
N GLY A 124 -8.34 -11.19 -4.76
CA GLY A 124 -7.16 -10.39 -4.45
C GLY A 124 -6.02 -11.24 -3.89
N ALA A 125 -6.32 -12.13 -2.93
CA ALA A 125 -5.33 -13.05 -2.37
C ALA A 125 -4.74 -14.02 -3.40
N ALA A 126 -5.56 -14.49 -4.35
CA ALA A 126 -5.12 -15.38 -5.42
C ALA A 126 -4.08 -14.74 -6.36
N TRP A 127 -4.06 -13.41 -6.47
CA TRP A 127 -3.09 -12.71 -7.32
C TRP A 127 -1.65 -13.08 -6.98
N LYS A 128 -1.32 -13.22 -5.68
CA LYS A 128 0.05 -13.48 -5.22
C LYS A 128 0.70 -14.68 -5.90
N THR A 129 -0.05 -15.75 -6.13
CA THR A 129 0.45 -16.99 -6.74
C THR A 129 0.12 -17.10 -8.23
N ALA A 130 -0.82 -16.31 -8.73
CA ALA A 130 -1.23 -16.27 -10.11
C ALA A 130 -0.22 -15.51 -11.00
N GLU A 131 -0.38 -15.66 -12.32
CA GLU A 131 0.49 -15.01 -13.30
C GLU A 131 0.52 -13.49 -13.17
N VAL A 132 -0.62 -12.86 -12.87
CA VAL A 132 -0.69 -11.40 -12.67
C VAL A 132 0.21 -10.94 -11.52
N GLY A 133 0.20 -11.64 -10.39
CA GLY A 133 1.04 -11.28 -9.25
C GLY A 133 2.52 -11.52 -9.50
N LYS A 134 2.88 -12.61 -10.17
CA LYS A 134 4.27 -12.89 -10.57
C LYS A 134 4.82 -11.79 -11.49
N ARG A 135 4.02 -11.37 -12.50
CA ARG A 135 4.39 -10.26 -13.40
C ARG A 135 4.53 -8.95 -12.64
N LEU A 136 3.57 -8.60 -11.79
CA LEU A 136 3.61 -7.38 -10.99
C LEU A 136 4.82 -7.35 -10.05
N ALA A 137 5.09 -8.45 -9.34
CA ALA A 137 6.25 -8.58 -8.47
C ALA A 137 7.56 -8.41 -9.25
N LYS A 138 7.65 -9.01 -10.46
CA LYS A 138 8.82 -8.83 -11.32
C LYS A 138 8.99 -7.37 -11.77
N VAL A 139 7.93 -6.71 -12.19
CA VAL A 139 7.98 -5.28 -12.58
C VAL A 139 8.51 -4.44 -11.42
N LEU A 140 8.01 -4.66 -10.20
CA LEU A 140 8.47 -3.92 -9.02
C LEU A 140 9.91 -4.25 -8.66
N ASP A 141 10.32 -5.52 -8.74
CA ASP A 141 11.70 -5.95 -8.51
C ASP A 141 12.67 -5.27 -9.49
N ASP A 142 12.31 -5.22 -10.78
CA ASP A 142 13.09 -4.52 -11.83
C ASP A 142 13.16 -3.00 -11.57
N LYS A 143 12.20 -2.45 -10.82
CA LYS A 143 12.17 -1.04 -10.40
C LYS A 143 12.80 -0.78 -9.03
N GLY A 144 13.39 -1.80 -8.41
CA GLY A 144 14.10 -1.67 -7.14
C GLY A 144 13.20 -1.76 -5.89
N VAL A 145 12.02 -2.38 -5.99
CA VAL A 145 11.06 -2.54 -4.89
C VAL A 145 10.60 -4.00 -4.78
N ILE A 146 10.53 -4.52 -3.57
CA ILE A 146 10.02 -5.88 -3.28
C ILE A 146 8.76 -5.78 -2.44
N ILE A 147 7.71 -6.53 -2.81
CA ILE A 147 6.50 -6.68 -1.99
C ILE A 147 6.79 -7.67 -0.86
N VAL A 148 6.58 -7.23 0.37
CA VAL A 148 6.74 -8.03 1.60
C VAL A 148 5.40 -8.64 2.03
N SER A 149 4.30 -7.86 1.99
CA SER A 149 2.95 -8.32 2.29
C SER A 149 1.97 -7.84 1.24
N TRP A 150 1.08 -8.72 0.78
CA TRP A 150 0.00 -8.41 -0.15
C TRP A 150 -1.26 -8.06 0.64
N ILE A 151 -1.59 -6.79 0.70
CA ILE A 151 -2.71 -6.29 1.49
C ILE A 151 -3.78 -5.74 0.54
N TRP A 152 -4.97 -6.37 0.58
CA TRP A 152 -6.11 -5.94 -0.20
C TRP A 152 -7.17 -5.31 0.69
N GLN A 153 -7.85 -4.30 0.19
CA GLN A 153 -8.92 -3.61 0.88
C GLN A 153 -10.06 -3.29 -0.08
N ALA A 154 -11.28 -3.61 0.35
CA ALA A 154 -12.48 -3.07 -0.27
C ALA A 154 -12.68 -1.62 0.17
N GLY A 155 -13.39 -0.88 -0.65
CA GLY A 155 -13.77 0.49 -0.37
C GLY A 155 -15.10 0.84 -0.99
N GLY A 156 -15.45 2.10 -0.85
CA GLY A 156 -16.71 2.65 -1.33
C GLY A 156 -16.61 4.14 -1.57
N VAL A 157 -17.72 4.84 -1.38
CA VAL A 157 -17.83 6.29 -1.59
C VAL A 157 -18.44 6.96 -0.38
N ALA A 158 -17.74 7.93 0.21
CA ALA A 158 -18.29 8.88 1.15
C ALA A 158 -18.63 10.18 0.41
N CYS A 159 -19.85 10.69 0.57
CA CYS A 159 -20.29 11.94 -0.07
C CYS A 159 -21.00 12.86 0.93
N ARG A 160 -20.78 14.17 0.77
CA ARG A 160 -21.38 15.19 1.64
C ARG A 160 -22.80 15.54 1.24
N THR A 161 -23.11 15.59 -0.05
CA THR A 161 -24.28 16.26 -0.59
C THR A 161 -25.40 15.32 -1.02
N ARG A 162 -25.08 14.18 -1.61
CA ARG A 162 -26.04 13.18 -2.13
C ARG A 162 -25.41 11.81 -2.26
N PRO A 163 -26.18 10.72 -2.36
CA PRO A 163 -25.61 9.40 -2.60
C PRO A 163 -24.92 9.34 -3.97
N LEU A 164 -23.84 8.55 -4.05
CA LEU A 164 -23.18 8.16 -5.29
C LEU A 164 -23.15 6.63 -5.31
N VAL A 165 -24.17 6.03 -5.91
CA VAL A 165 -24.38 4.58 -5.98
C VAL A 165 -24.18 4.10 -7.42
N THR A 166 -24.93 4.68 -8.35
CA THR A 166 -24.89 4.36 -9.77
C THR A 166 -24.00 5.32 -10.54
N PRO A 167 -23.57 4.99 -11.78
CA PRO A 167 -22.80 5.93 -12.60
C PRO A 167 -23.52 7.26 -12.85
N GLU A 168 -24.83 7.23 -12.99
CA GLU A 168 -25.65 8.40 -13.22
C GLU A 168 -25.58 9.43 -12.08
N ASP A 169 -25.35 8.95 -10.84
CA ASP A 169 -25.21 9.79 -9.64
C ASP A 169 -23.91 10.61 -9.66
N ALA A 170 -22.93 10.18 -10.43
CA ALA A 170 -21.62 10.86 -10.49
C ALA A 170 -21.67 12.21 -11.22
N LYS A 171 -22.69 12.41 -12.07
CA LYS A 171 -22.77 13.61 -12.93
C LYS A 171 -22.72 14.89 -12.11
N GLY A 172 -21.74 15.74 -12.42
CA GLY A 172 -21.55 17.05 -11.81
C GLY A 172 -20.92 17.06 -10.42
N LEU A 173 -20.66 15.89 -9.79
CA LEU A 173 -19.93 15.83 -8.53
C LEU A 173 -18.42 16.03 -8.72
N LYS A 174 -17.78 16.69 -7.74
CA LYS A 174 -16.33 16.66 -7.59
C LYS A 174 -15.92 15.49 -6.73
N VAL A 175 -15.23 14.51 -7.33
CA VAL A 175 -14.93 13.22 -6.70
C VAL A 175 -13.43 12.93 -6.73
N ARG A 176 -12.92 12.35 -5.65
CA ARG A 176 -11.59 11.74 -5.60
C ARG A 176 -11.70 10.24 -5.83
N GLY A 177 -11.08 9.70 -6.89
CA GLY A 177 -11.13 8.26 -7.21
C GLY A 177 -10.05 7.42 -6.53
N GLY A 178 -8.84 7.96 -6.41
CA GLY A 178 -7.70 7.30 -5.75
C GLY A 178 -6.70 6.65 -6.69
N SER A 179 -7.01 6.55 -7.97
CA SER A 179 -6.09 6.21 -9.04
C SER A 179 -6.50 6.93 -10.33
N ARG A 180 -5.57 7.00 -11.28
CA ARG A 180 -5.86 7.52 -12.62
C ARG A 180 -7.01 6.74 -13.30
N GLU A 181 -7.03 5.45 -13.11
CA GLU A 181 -8.01 4.53 -13.70
C GLU A 181 -9.41 4.74 -13.10
N MET A 182 -9.50 4.93 -11.78
CA MET A 182 -10.76 5.33 -11.14
C MET A 182 -11.23 6.71 -11.63
N ASP A 183 -10.31 7.65 -11.78
CA ASP A 183 -10.61 9.00 -12.28
C ASP A 183 -11.13 8.98 -13.73
N MET A 184 -10.61 8.08 -14.58
CA MET A 184 -11.12 7.90 -15.94
C MET A 184 -12.55 7.39 -15.95
N MET A 185 -12.86 6.36 -15.17
CA MET A 185 -14.21 5.82 -15.02
C MET A 185 -15.18 6.90 -14.51
N LEU A 186 -14.80 7.67 -13.48
CA LEU A 186 -15.59 8.75 -12.92
C LEU A 186 -15.85 9.88 -13.91
N LYS A 187 -14.83 10.30 -14.67
CA LYS A 187 -14.99 11.31 -15.73
C LYS A 187 -15.98 10.88 -16.80
N GLN A 188 -15.93 9.61 -17.22
CA GLN A 188 -16.87 9.04 -18.18
C GLN A 188 -18.30 9.04 -17.64
N ALA A 189 -18.46 8.84 -16.33
CA ALA A 189 -19.75 8.96 -15.64
C ALA A 189 -20.21 10.41 -15.39
N GLY A 190 -19.44 11.41 -15.85
CA GLY A 190 -19.79 12.83 -15.78
C GLY A 190 -19.33 13.56 -14.51
N ALA A 191 -18.44 12.96 -13.70
CA ALA A 191 -17.84 13.63 -12.55
C ALA A 191 -16.68 14.55 -12.97
N SER A 192 -16.42 15.56 -12.15
CA SER A 192 -15.14 16.26 -12.10
C SER A 192 -14.24 15.56 -11.09
N VAL A 193 -12.98 15.30 -11.42
CA VAL A 193 -12.09 14.55 -10.54
C VAL A 193 -10.99 15.43 -9.94
N ILE A 194 -10.61 15.09 -8.70
CA ILE A 194 -9.47 15.67 -8.00
C ILE A 194 -8.55 14.54 -7.55
N SER A 195 -7.23 14.75 -7.69
CA SER A 195 -6.23 13.77 -7.28
C SER A 195 -5.46 14.25 -6.06
N LEU A 196 -5.53 13.47 -4.98
CA LEU A 196 -4.80 13.70 -3.73
C LEU A 196 -4.67 12.38 -2.95
N PRO A 197 -3.67 12.24 -2.06
CA PRO A 197 -3.55 11.07 -1.20
C PRO A 197 -4.66 11.03 -0.15
N SER A 198 -4.97 9.83 0.36
CA SER A 198 -6.15 9.63 1.24
C SER A 198 -6.09 10.38 2.57
N ASN A 199 -4.91 10.66 3.10
CA ASN A 199 -4.73 11.47 4.32
C ASN A 199 -5.11 12.97 4.15
N GLU A 200 -5.35 13.42 2.92
CA GLU A 200 -5.80 14.81 2.64
C GLU A 200 -7.32 14.90 2.37
N ILE A 201 -8.02 13.75 2.33
CA ILE A 201 -9.46 13.69 2.00
C ILE A 201 -10.29 14.52 2.97
N TYR A 202 -10.08 14.37 4.29
CA TYR A 202 -10.88 15.07 5.29
C TYR A 202 -10.83 16.60 5.08
N ALA A 203 -9.65 17.17 4.98
CA ALA A 203 -9.48 18.61 4.80
C ALA A 203 -10.09 19.11 3.47
N ALA A 204 -9.90 18.36 2.38
CA ALA A 204 -10.46 18.73 1.08
C ALA A 204 -11.99 18.64 1.05
N MET A 205 -12.60 17.66 1.71
CA MET A 205 -14.04 17.56 1.88
C MET A 205 -14.57 18.65 2.81
N GLN A 206 -13.91 18.90 3.95
CA GLN A 206 -14.32 19.90 4.94
C GLN A 206 -14.37 21.31 4.33
N THR A 207 -13.38 21.69 3.52
CA THR A 207 -13.31 22.98 2.85
C THR A 207 -14.24 23.08 1.62
N GLY A 208 -14.85 21.97 1.20
CA GLY A 208 -15.69 21.96 -0.01
C GLY A 208 -14.91 21.92 -1.32
N ALA A 209 -13.59 21.69 -1.30
CA ALA A 209 -12.79 21.49 -2.51
C ALA A 209 -13.26 20.26 -3.30
N MET A 210 -13.85 19.26 -2.62
CA MET A 210 -14.56 18.13 -3.23
C MET A 210 -15.80 17.74 -2.42
N GLU A 211 -16.73 17.04 -3.07
CA GLU A 211 -17.98 16.62 -2.47
C GLU A 211 -17.95 15.15 -2.06
N ALA A 212 -17.22 14.31 -2.79
CA ALA A 212 -17.17 12.88 -2.57
C ALA A 212 -15.73 12.33 -2.69
N ALA A 213 -15.47 11.24 -1.99
CA ALA A 213 -14.20 10.51 -2.07
C ALA A 213 -14.44 9.01 -2.08
N MET A 214 -13.77 8.34 -3.02
CA MET A 214 -13.57 6.90 -2.98
C MET A 214 -12.32 6.58 -2.18
N THR A 215 -12.45 5.67 -1.22
CA THR A 215 -11.32 5.17 -0.44
C THR A 215 -11.68 3.84 0.24
N SER A 216 -10.71 3.22 0.94
CA SER A 216 -10.97 1.97 1.68
C SER A 216 -11.89 2.20 2.87
N SER A 217 -12.61 1.16 3.28
CA SER A 217 -13.46 1.19 4.47
C SER A 217 -12.68 1.59 5.71
N THR A 218 -11.43 1.12 5.85
CA THR A 218 -10.54 1.52 6.93
C THR A 218 -10.26 3.03 6.91
N SER A 219 -10.04 3.61 5.73
CA SER A 219 -9.78 5.05 5.62
C SER A 219 -11.00 5.90 5.94
N PHE A 220 -12.22 5.44 5.67
CA PHE A 220 -13.43 6.11 6.12
C PHE A 220 -13.44 6.29 7.64
N LEU A 221 -13.04 5.25 8.37
CA LEU A 221 -12.97 5.24 9.83
C LEU A 221 -11.77 6.04 10.36
N SER A 222 -10.58 5.75 9.84
CA SER A 222 -9.33 6.30 10.38
C SER A 222 -9.18 7.80 10.15
N PHE A 223 -9.76 8.32 9.07
CA PHE A 223 -9.79 9.75 8.78
C PHE A 223 -11.10 10.42 9.20
N LYS A 224 -11.98 9.71 9.94
CA LYS A 224 -13.23 10.24 10.52
C LYS A 224 -14.14 10.93 9.52
N LEU A 225 -14.27 10.35 8.32
CA LEU A 225 -15.04 10.98 7.26
C LEU A 225 -16.54 10.99 7.54
N GLU A 226 -17.05 10.18 8.48
CA GLU A 226 -18.41 10.19 8.98
C GLU A 226 -18.82 11.52 9.63
N GLU A 227 -17.85 12.30 10.12
CA GLU A 227 -18.14 13.63 10.71
C GLU A 227 -18.64 14.61 9.64
N ILE A 228 -18.22 14.45 8.38
CA ILE A 228 -18.47 15.40 7.29
C ILE A 228 -19.30 14.82 6.13
N ALA A 229 -19.31 13.50 5.93
CA ALA A 229 -20.07 12.85 4.87
C ALA A 229 -21.41 12.33 5.40
N LYS A 230 -22.50 12.69 4.70
CA LYS A 230 -23.87 12.30 5.07
C LYS A 230 -24.39 11.11 4.28
N PHE A 231 -23.60 10.63 3.33
CA PHE A 231 -23.95 9.48 2.48
C PHE A 231 -22.72 8.57 2.36
N LEU A 232 -22.91 7.27 2.58
CA LEU A 232 -21.91 6.24 2.39
C LEU A 232 -22.44 5.17 1.45
N THR A 233 -21.75 4.93 0.34
CA THR A 233 -21.92 3.71 -0.46
C THR A 233 -20.83 2.74 -0.06
N THR A 234 -21.18 1.59 0.53
CA THR A 234 -20.22 0.66 1.15
C THR A 234 -19.71 -0.38 0.14
N GLY A 235 -18.49 -0.90 0.39
CA GLY A 235 -17.95 -2.07 -0.30
C GLY A 235 -18.16 -3.40 0.45
N ARG A 236 -18.92 -3.43 1.55
CA ARG A 236 -19.01 -4.61 2.45
C ARG A 236 -19.61 -5.86 1.81
N ASN A 237 -20.54 -5.72 0.87
CA ASN A 237 -21.18 -6.84 0.19
C ASN A 237 -20.65 -7.04 -1.23
N LYS A 238 -20.56 -5.95 -1.98
CA LYS A 238 -20.03 -5.86 -3.33
C LYS A 238 -19.21 -4.59 -3.46
N ALA A 239 -18.13 -4.61 -4.22
CA ALA A 239 -17.31 -3.43 -4.46
C ALA A 239 -16.79 -3.41 -5.89
N TYR A 240 -16.75 -2.25 -6.49
CA TYR A 240 -15.99 -1.98 -7.71
C TYR A 240 -14.67 -1.25 -7.41
N TRP A 241 -14.43 -0.93 -6.15
CA TRP A 241 -13.22 -0.33 -5.62
C TRP A 241 -12.51 -1.35 -4.72
N PHE A 242 -11.47 -1.98 -5.23
CA PHE A 242 -10.61 -2.91 -4.49
C PHE A 242 -9.16 -2.53 -4.72
N MET A 243 -8.39 -2.33 -3.65
CA MET A 243 -7.06 -1.75 -3.71
C MET A 243 -6.00 -2.69 -3.14
N LEU A 244 -4.90 -2.84 -3.88
CA LEU A 244 -3.65 -3.41 -3.38
C LEU A 244 -2.82 -2.30 -2.71
N GLU A 245 -2.60 -2.45 -1.41
CA GLU A 245 -1.83 -1.54 -0.57
C GLU A 245 -0.72 -2.32 0.16
N PRO A 246 0.35 -2.70 -0.54
CA PRO A 246 1.34 -3.63 -0.01
C PRO A 246 2.28 -2.97 1.01
N LEU A 247 2.77 -3.79 1.96
CA LEU A 247 4.02 -3.46 2.64
C LEU A 247 5.18 -3.80 1.70
N MET A 248 6.02 -2.82 1.43
CA MET A 248 7.14 -2.92 0.48
C MET A 248 8.46 -2.61 1.15
N ILE A 249 9.55 -3.16 0.60
CA ILE A 249 10.93 -2.86 1.00
C ILE A 249 11.75 -2.44 -0.22
N SER A 250 12.69 -1.53 -0.03
CA SER A 250 13.71 -1.23 -1.04
C SER A 250 14.53 -2.48 -1.35
N LYS A 251 14.69 -2.81 -2.63
CA LYS A 251 15.53 -3.94 -3.07
C LYS A 251 17.00 -3.77 -2.65
N GLU A 252 17.50 -2.55 -2.68
CA GLU A 252 18.84 -2.23 -2.20
C GLU A 252 18.99 -2.54 -0.71
N VAL A 253 18.03 -2.10 0.12
CA VAL A 253 18.03 -2.37 1.56
C VAL A 253 17.89 -3.87 1.83
N PHE A 254 16.98 -4.55 1.13
CA PHE A 254 16.78 -5.99 1.24
C PHE A 254 18.04 -6.78 0.90
N GLY A 255 18.76 -6.37 -0.15
CA GLY A 255 20.03 -7.00 -0.54
C GLY A 255 21.17 -6.86 0.47
N ARG A 256 21.08 -5.89 1.39
CA ARG A 256 22.05 -5.72 2.49
C ARG A 256 21.77 -6.62 3.70
N LEU A 257 20.58 -7.20 3.78
CA LEU A 257 20.20 -8.12 4.85
C LEU A 257 20.86 -9.49 4.63
N THR A 258 21.21 -10.16 5.73
CA THR A 258 21.65 -11.56 5.66
C THR A 258 20.51 -12.48 5.19
N LYS A 259 20.83 -13.63 4.62
CA LYS A 259 19.81 -14.58 4.13
C LYS A 259 18.79 -14.96 5.22
N PRO A 260 19.19 -15.30 6.48
CA PRO A 260 18.22 -15.55 7.55
C PRO A 260 17.31 -14.35 7.85
N GLN A 261 17.82 -13.10 7.78
CA GLN A 261 17.02 -11.89 7.97
C GLN A 261 16.02 -11.70 6.83
N GLN A 262 16.44 -11.91 5.59
CA GLN A 262 15.56 -11.87 4.41
C GLN A 262 14.43 -12.89 4.54
N ASP A 263 14.74 -14.14 4.91
CA ASP A 263 13.78 -15.22 5.06
C ASP A 263 12.79 -14.93 6.19
N ALA A 264 13.26 -14.46 7.34
CA ALA A 264 12.41 -14.07 8.46
C ALA A 264 11.46 -12.92 8.08
N LEU A 265 11.98 -11.90 7.38
CA LEU A 265 11.21 -10.74 6.93
C LEU A 265 10.10 -11.15 5.95
N MET A 266 10.41 -11.96 4.94
CA MET A 266 9.44 -12.41 3.94
C MET A 266 8.40 -13.38 4.50
N ALA A 267 8.82 -14.32 5.37
CA ALA A 267 7.88 -15.23 6.04
C ALA A 267 6.90 -14.47 6.93
N LEU A 268 7.40 -13.52 7.73
CA LEU A 268 6.55 -12.68 8.57
C LEU A 268 5.60 -11.81 7.73
N GLY A 269 6.08 -11.23 6.63
CA GLY A 269 5.24 -10.48 5.70
C GLY A 269 4.06 -11.29 5.17
N ALA A 270 4.30 -12.55 4.80
CA ALA A 270 3.25 -13.46 4.34
C ALA A 270 2.22 -13.78 5.45
N GLU A 271 2.65 -13.96 6.70
CA GLU A 271 1.76 -14.20 7.84
C GLU A 271 0.87 -12.98 8.14
N MET A 272 1.39 -11.75 7.98
CA MET A 272 0.64 -10.52 8.20
C MET A 272 -0.54 -10.35 7.22
N GLU A 273 -0.55 -11.01 6.09
CA GLU A 273 -1.64 -10.95 5.11
C GLU A 273 -2.97 -11.48 5.67
N THR A 274 -2.92 -12.50 6.52
CA THR A 274 -4.11 -13.03 7.20
C THR A 274 -4.69 -12.00 8.18
N PHE A 275 -3.84 -11.39 8.99
CA PHE A 275 -4.26 -10.30 9.88
C PHE A 275 -4.87 -9.14 9.09
N ALA A 276 -4.20 -8.68 8.03
CA ALA A 276 -4.68 -7.58 7.19
C ALA A 276 -6.06 -7.86 6.60
N ARG A 277 -6.29 -9.06 6.06
CA ARG A 277 -7.57 -9.46 5.48
C ARG A 277 -8.69 -9.47 6.52
N GLN A 278 -8.46 -10.04 7.70
CA GLN A 278 -9.44 -10.09 8.77
C GLN A 278 -9.85 -8.69 9.23
N GLU A 279 -8.89 -7.81 9.43
CA GLU A 279 -9.13 -6.43 9.86
C GLU A 279 -9.83 -5.60 8.77
N ALA A 280 -9.41 -5.73 7.52
CA ALA A 280 -10.05 -5.02 6.42
C ALA A 280 -11.53 -5.44 6.26
N GLN A 281 -11.84 -6.74 6.32
CA GLN A 281 -13.21 -7.24 6.29
C GLN A 281 -14.04 -6.81 7.52
N ALA A 282 -13.41 -6.69 8.69
CA ALA A 282 -14.07 -6.16 9.87
C ALA A 282 -14.39 -4.67 9.70
N ASP A 283 -13.48 -3.90 9.11
CA ASP A 283 -13.68 -2.49 8.83
C ASP A 283 -14.75 -2.23 7.76
N ASP A 284 -14.92 -3.13 6.78
CA ASP A 284 -16.01 -3.03 5.80
C ASP A 284 -17.39 -3.01 6.47
N ARG A 285 -17.57 -3.85 7.48
CA ARG A 285 -18.81 -3.87 8.28
C ARG A 285 -18.89 -2.69 9.22
N ARG A 286 -17.81 -2.42 9.95
CA ARG A 286 -17.74 -1.36 10.96
C ARG A 286 -17.97 0.04 10.37
N ALA A 287 -17.48 0.30 9.14
CA ALA A 287 -17.71 1.58 8.48
C ALA A 287 -19.20 1.86 8.28
N ALA A 288 -19.98 0.88 7.83
CA ALA A 288 -21.42 1.02 7.68
C ALA A 288 -22.12 1.36 9.01
N ASP A 289 -21.75 0.67 10.10
CA ASP A 289 -22.34 0.87 11.43
C ASP A 289 -21.96 2.25 12.00
N VAL A 290 -20.72 2.68 11.86
CA VAL A 290 -20.25 3.99 12.33
C VAL A 290 -20.95 5.12 11.61
N TYR A 291 -21.07 5.04 10.28
CA TYR A 291 -21.78 6.05 9.49
C TYR A 291 -23.27 6.11 9.82
N ALA A 292 -23.92 4.95 9.96
CA ALA A 292 -25.34 4.91 10.38
C ALA A 292 -25.54 5.55 11.77
N LYS A 293 -24.67 5.26 12.73
CA LYS A 293 -24.68 5.90 14.07
C LYS A 293 -24.44 7.41 14.02
N ALA A 294 -23.61 7.87 13.07
CA ALA A 294 -23.38 9.31 12.83
C ALA A 294 -24.54 9.98 12.06
N GLY A 295 -25.64 9.26 11.78
CA GLY A 295 -26.82 9.78 11.08
C GLY A 295 -26.67 9.87 9.56
N ALA A 296 -25.65 9.24 8.97
CA ALA A 296 -25.49 9.16 7.53
C ALA A 296 -26.43 8.09 6.92
N LYS A 297 -26.83 8.31 5.67
CA LYS A 297 -27.54 7.29 4.88
C LYS A 297 -26.52 6.33 4.26
N VAL A 298 -26.69 5.04 4.53
CA VAL A 298 -25.80 3.98 4.08
C VAL A 298 -26.48 3.18 2.96
N PHE A 299 -25.73 2.93 1.88
CA PHE A 299 -26.14 2.20 0.70
C PHE A 299 -25.19 1.04 0.45
N ASP A 300 -25.74 -0.12 0.14
CA ASP A 300 -24.97 -1.27 -0.31
C ASP A 300 -25.03 -1.37 -1.83
N LEU A 301 -23.92 -1.83 -2.44
CA LEU A 301 -23.87 -2.14 -3.85
C LEU A 301 -24.46 -3.53 -4.12
N ASP A 302 -25.23 -3.64 -5.19
CA ASP A 302 -25.67 -4.92 -5.75
C ASP A 302 -24.90 -5.31 -7.01
N GLY A 303 -25.11 -6.53 -7.50
CA GLY A 303 -24.44 -7.02 -8.70
C GLY A 303 -24.71 -6.19 -9.95
N PRO A 304 -25.99 -5.86 -10.26
CA PRO A 304 -26.35 -5.01 -11.40
C PRO A 304 -25.66 -3.65 -11.37
N THR A 305 -25.60 -2.99 -10.22
CA THR A 305 -24.93 -1.69 -10.06
C THR A 305 -23.40 -1.80 -10.30
N VAL A 306 -22.77 -2.82 -9.72
CA VAL A 306 -21.33 -3.07 -9.98
C VAL A 306 -21.07 -3.35 -11.45
N ALA A 307 -21.96 -4.10 -12.13
CA ALA A 307 -21.83 -4.39 -13.55
C ALA A 307 -21.89 -3.12 -14.43
N LYS A 308 -22.74 -2.12 -14.06
CA LYS A 308 -22.76 -0.82 -14.77
C LYS A 308 -21.43 -0.09 -14.65
N TRP A 309 -20.85 -0.03 -13.45
CA TRP A 309 -19.53 0.57 -13.23
C TRP A 309 -18.43 -0.19 -13.98
N GLN A 310 -18.50 -1.54 -13.98
CA GLN A 310 -17.53 -2.37 -14.70
C GLN A 310 -17.59 -2.14 -16.22
N ALA A 311 -18.79 -1.96 -16.79
CA ALA A 311 -18.94 -1.68 -18.22
C ALA A 311 -18.19 -0.38 -18.58
N ILE A 312 -18.39 0.70 -17.84
CA ILE A 312 -17.66 1.96 -18.05
C ILE A 312 -16.15 1.76 -17.87
N ALA A 313 -15.75 1.03 -16.83
CA ALA A 313 -14.34 0.76 -16.56
C ALA A 313 -13.65 0.01 -17.73
N ARG A 314 -14.32 -0.99 -18.32
CA ARG A 314 -13.82 -1.76 -19.47
C ARG A 314 -13.59 -0.87 -20.68
N ASP A 315 -14.56 -0.02 -20.98
CA ASP A 315 -14.52 0.86 -22.16
C ASP A 315 -13.55 2.05 -22.02
N THR A 316 -13.11 2.34 -20.79
CA THR A 316 -12.22 3.47 -20.49
C THR A 316 -10.90 3.01 -19.87
N ALA A 317 -10.90 2.77 -18.55
CA ALA A 317 -9.70 2.51 -17.76
C ALA A 317 -8.96 1.24 -18.19
N TRP A 318 -9.68 0.13 -18.42
CA TRP A 318 -9.04 -1.14 -18.81
C TRP A 318 -8.42 -1.03 -20.20
N LYS A 319 -9.17 -0.43 -21.14
CA LYS A 319 -8.68 -0.21 -22.50
C LYS A 319 -7.43 0.66 -22.51
N ASP A 320 -7.48 1.84 -21.91
CA ASP A 320 -6.33 2.75 -21.82
C ASP A 320 -5.12 2.09 -21.14
N PHE A 321 -5.33 1.37 -20.05
CA PHE A 321 -4.25 0.66 -19.36
C PHE A 321 -3.61 -0.40 -20.24
N GLY A 322 -4.42 -1.20 -20.95
CA GLY A 322 -3.93 -2.24 -21.85
C GLY A 322 -3.17 -1.69 -23.07
N GLU A 323 -3.49 -0.48 -23.51
CA GLU A 323 -2.84 0.18 -24.65
C GLU A 323 -1.56 0.95 -24.30
N ARG A 324 -1.22 1.11 -23.02
CA ARG A 324 -0.04 1.91 -22.60
C ARG A 324 1.29 1.30 -22.97
N ASN A 325 1.46 0.02 -22.71
CA ASN A 325 2.64 -0.76 -23.07
C ASN A 325 2.34 -2.26 -22.96
N GLU A 326 3.24 -3.08 -23.48
CA GLU A 326 3.11 -4.54 -23.48
C GLU A 326 3.00 -5.13 -22.06
N SER A 327 3.71 -4.56 -21.07
CA SER A 327 3.66 -5.01 -19.68
C SER A 327 2.27 -4.77 -19.07
N CYS A 328 1.68 -3.59 -19.29
CA CYS A 328 0.32 -3.28 -18.85
C CYS A 328 -0.70 -4.20 -19.52
N ALA A 329 -0.60 -4.43 -20.84
CA ALA A 329 -1.46 -5.36 -21.57
C ALA A 329 -1.38 -6.78 -21.00
N GLY A 330 -0.16 -7.27 -20.76
CA GLY A 330 0.08 -8.58 -20.19
C GLY A 330 -0.45 -8.74 -18.75
N LEU A 331 -0.33 -7.72 -17.93
CA LEU A 331 -0.89 -7.69 -16.57
C LEU A 331 -2.42 -7.72 -16.59
N LEU A 332 -3.05 -6.90 -17.43
CA LEU A 332 -4.50 -6.86 -17.54
C LEU A 332 -5.05 -8.21 -18.02
N ALA A 333 -4.46 -8.76 -19.08
CA ALA A 333 -4.87 -10.07 -19.62
C ALA A 333 -4.69 -11.20 -18.59
N ALA A 334 -3.63 -11.16 -17.78
CA ALA A 334 -3.42 -12.15 -16.71
C ALA A 334 -4.45 -12.00 -15.57
N ALA A 335 -4.80 -10.76 -15.19
CA ALA A 335 -5.80 -10.49 -14.18
C ALA A 335 -7.22 -10.90 -14.62
N GLN A 336 -7.58 -10.65 -15.89
CA GLN A 336 -8.88 -11.01 -16.46
C GLN A 336 -9.14 -12.53 -16.46
N LYS A 337 -8.10 -13.36 -16.46
CA LYS A 337 -8.24 -14.83 -16.36
C LYS A 337 -8.73 -15.30 -14.99
N LEU A 338 -8.73 -14.43 -14.01
CA LEU A 338 -9.20 -14.72 -12.65
C LEU A 338 -10.65 -14.23 -12.40
N LEU A 339 -11.26 -13.54 -13.36
CA LEU A 339 -12.66 -13.10 -13.26
C LEU A 339 -13.61 -14.28 -13.55
#